data_219e50b3f3916b40b0347c55c4964a65
#
_entry.id   219e50b3f3916b40b0347c55c4964a65
#
_cell.length_a   1.000
_cell.length_b   1.000
_cell.length_c   1.000
_cell.angle_alpha   90.00
_cell.angle_beta   90.00
_cell.angle_gamma   90.00
#
_symmetry.space_group_name_H-M   'P 1'
#
loop_
_entity.id
_entity.type
_entity.pdbx_description
1 polymer ?
#
loop_
_entity_poly.entity_id
_entity_poly.type
_entity_poly.pdbx_seq_one_letter_code
_entity_poly.pdbx_strand_id
1 'polypeptide(L)'
;MYLWDAKDPDLDDALHNPDPEMDKRLDRRWTIASLRGWVNMTMLLVLILALLMLFIGYPAIYFFSQPKIVRSGFNLGGINSTGQVPDIPGTWQMIDPSTPSSAMQHTGFDGQQYDLVFSDEFEVDGRTFYPGDDPYWEAVNLNYWATVDYEWYDPSAITTKDGKLVITMTEELIHNLNWKSGMLQSWNKFCFTTGYVEVMVSLPGSGDVPGFWPGVWMMGNLGRAGYGASTEGVWPYTYAACDLGTYPNQTTKGGEPAITKTDGDQYNGNYLSFLPGQKLSACTCPGSDHPGPSVTTGRGAPEIDILEAQVNVWENQGSVSQSYQVAPFNDFYQFDNTTTTLYNSAPTTVYNGYRGGVYQQSVSAVTLVSNANYNNNQYGVFGVEFWSNPSNRGEGYVTWVADGRRTFNMPASAVGADPISEVSERLVSEEPMSMVINFGMSSGFQGQDFTRLQFPATFYVEYIRVYQRTSVSGNPDYQSCDPAAHPTLNYINSHLNAYMNPNLTTWDAAGYTFPRNSQFDGC
;
A
#
# COMPACT_ATOMS: atom_id res chain seq x y z
N MET A 1 -12.79 -8.48 -75.60
CA MET A 1 -14.07 -9.19 -75.84
C MET A 1 -13.68 -10.58 -76.33
N TYR A 2 -13.61 -11.58 -75.49
CA TYR A 2 -13.39 -12.97 -75.85
C TYR A 2 -14.68 -13.44 -76.55
N LEU A 3 -14.58 -13.72 -77.83
CA LEU A 3 -15.66 -14.41 -78.54
C LEU A 3 -15.57 -15.90 -78.21
N TRP A 4 -16.41 -16.33 -77.31
CA TRP A 4 -16.57 -17.75 -76.96
C TRP A 4 -17.16 -18.46 -78.21
N ASP A 5 -16.41 -19.40 -78.82
CA ASP A 5 -16.90 -20.26 -79.92
C ASP A 5 -17.30 -21.62 -79.30
N ALA A 6 -18.60 -21.92 -79.35
CA ALA A 6 -19.16 -23.16 -78.82
C ALA A 6 -18.66 -24.44 -79.52
N LYS A 7 -17.78 -24.31 -80.52
CA LYS A 7 -17.19 -25.44 -81.28
C LYS A 7 -15.74 -25.77 -80.87
N ASP A 8 -15.14 -24.95 -79.99
CA ASP A 8 -13.78 -25.21 -79.56
C ASP A 8 -13.84 -25.47 -78.03
N PRO A 9 -13.99 -26.74 -77.60
CA PRO A 9 -14.14 -27.07 -76.15
C PRO A 9 -12.86 -26.74 -75.41
N ASP A 10 -12.99 -25.89 -74.41
CA ASP A 10 -11.91 -25.59 -73.45
C ASP A 10 -11.61 -26.82 -72.57
N LEU A 11 -10.40 -26.97 -72.11
CA LEU A 11 -9.92 -28.13 -71.32
C LEU A 11 -10.74 -28.39 -70.05
N ASP A 12 -11.47 -27.41 -69.54
CA ASP A 12 -12.31 -27.50 -68.36
C ASP A 12 -13.83 -27.54 -68.67
N ASP A 13 -14.25 -27.52 -69.95
CA ASP A 13 -15.66 -27.60 -70.35
C ASP A 13 -16.36 -28.84 -69.78
N ALA A 14 -15.65 -29.95 -69.64
CA ALA A 14 -16.17 -31.16 -69.01
C ALA A 14 -16.54 -30.99 -67.53
N LEU A 15 -15.97 -29.96 -66.83
CA LEU A 15 -16.29 -29.63 -65.50
C LEU A 15 -17.51 -28.70 -65.39
N HIS A 16 -17.79 -27.92 -66.44
CA HIS A 16 -18.83 -26.89 -66.43
C HIS A 16 -20.09 -27.31 -67.22
N ASN A 17 -20.02 -28.31 -68.10
CA ASN A 17 -21.18 -28.87 -68.76
C ASN A 17 -21.81 -30.01 -67.95
N PRO A 18 -23.05 -29.91 -67.50
CA PRO A 18 -23.72 -30.98 -66.78
C PRO A 18 -23.83 -32.25 -67.65
N ASP A 19 -23.11 -33.30 -67.27
CA ASP A 19 -23.29 -34.65 -67.82
C ASP A 19 -24.27 -35.42 -66.91
N PRO A 20 -25.51 -35.72 -67.40
CA PRO A 20 -26.53 -36.36 -66.57
C PRO A 20 -26.15 -37.74 -66.03
N GLU A 21 -25.19 -38.43 -66.65
CA GLU A 21 -24.69 -39.72 -66.10
C GLU A 21 -23.60 -39.54 -65.06
N MET A 22 -22.72 -38.54 -65.23
CA MET A 22 -21.66 -38.23 -64.26
C MET A 22 -22.24 -37.52 -63.06
N ASP A 23 -23.19 -36.60 -63.26
CA ASP A 23 -23.90 -35.92 -62.20
C ASP A 23 -24.70 -36.87 -61.30
N LYS A 24 -25.40 -37.84 -61.90
CA LYS A 24 -26.06 -38.94 -61.17
C LYS A 24 -25.09 -39.80 -60.37
N ARG A 25 -23.81 -39.85 -60.71
CA ARG A 25 -22.79 -40.57 -59.96
C ARG A 25 -22.24 -39.68 -58.81
N LEU A 26 -22.14 -38.39 -59.03
CA LEU A 26 -21.66 -37.42 -58.01
C LEU A 26 -22.78 -37.10 -57.04
N ASP A 27 -24.04 -36.97 -57.49
CA ASP A 27 -25.22 -36.71 -56.62
C ASP A 27 -25.80 -37.96 -55.96
N ARG A 28 -25.09 -39.06 -56.02
CA ARG A 28 -25.53 -40.25 -55.29
C ARG A 28 -25.65 -39.90 -53.81
N ARG A 29 -26.87 -40.01 -53.25
CA ARG A 29 -27.16 -39.87 -51.87
C ARG A 29 -26.07 -40.57 -51.01
N TRP A 30 -25.61 -39.87 -50.02
CA TRP A 30 -24.59 -40.32 -49.07
C TRP A 30 -24.77 -41.79 -48.74
N THR A 31 -23.81 -42.62 -49.08
CA THR A 31 -23.80 -44.05 -48.73
C THR A 31 -22.83 -44.26 -47.61
N ILE A 32 -23.27 -44.88 -46.50
CA ILE A 32 -22.49 -45.24 -45.30
C ILE A 32 -21.18 -45.98 -45.65
N ALA A 33 -21.06 -46.53 -46.87
CA ALA A 33 -19.90 -47.28 -47.36
C ALA A 33 -18.84 -46.42 -48.09
N SER A 34 -18.96 -45.09 -48.16
CA SER A 34 -17.99 -44.24 -48.84
C SER A 34 -16.82 -43.87 -47.91
N LEU A 35 -15.65 -44.45 -48.15
CA LEU A 35 -14.43 -44.13 -47.39
C LEU A 35 -14.11 -42.62 -47.36
N ARG A 36 -14.27 -41.95 -48.50
CA ARG A 36 -14.09 -40.50 -48.65
C ARG A 36 -15.10 -39.71 -47.80
N GLY A 37 -16.34 -40.15 -47.70
CA GLY A 37 -17.37 -39.55 -46.84
C GLY A 37 -16.99 -39.67 -45.37
N TRP A 38 -16.51 -40.83 -44.96
CA TRP A 38 -16.04 -41.05 -43.58
C TRP A 38 -14.82 -40.20 -43.23
N VAL A 39 -13.83 -40.09 -44.12
CA VAL A 39 -12.65 -39.24 -43.91
C VAL A 39 -13.06 -37.77 -43.74
N ASN A 40 -13.91 -37.26 -44.64
CA ASN A 40 -14.38 -35.86 -44.53
C ASN A 40 -15.19 -35.60 -43.25
N MET A 41 -16.08 -36.52 -42.89
CA MET A 41 -16.85 -36.41 -41.63
C MET A 41 -15.95 -36.48 -40.41
N THR A 42 -14.97 -37.36 -40.40
CA THR A 42 -14.03 -37.48 -39.29
C THR A 42 -13.17 -36.19 -39.14
N MET A 43 -12.67 -35.66 -40.26
CA MET A 43 -11.90 -34.40 -40.25
C MET A 43 -12.76 -33.23 -39.76
N LEU A 44 -14.02 -33.15 -40.23
CA LEU A 44 -14.95 -32.12 -39.74
C LEU A 44 -15.23 -32.29 -38.22
N LEU A 45 -15.46 -33.53 -37.76
CA LEU A 45 -15.69 -33.82 -36.36
C LEU A 45 -14.46 -33.45 -35.51
N VAL A 46 -13.25 -33.79 -35.92
CA VAL A 46 -12.01 -33.43 -35.26
C VAL A 46 -11.86 -31.90 -35.17
N LEU A 47 -12.15 -31.19 -36.24
CA LEU A 47 -12.10 -29.72 -36.27
C LEU A 47 -13.10 -29.11 -35.29
N ILE A 48 -14.34 -29.60 -35.27
CA ILE A 48 -15.37 -29.15 -34.33
C ILE A 48 -14.95 -29.44 -32.88
N LEU A 49 -14.46 -30.64 -32.60
CA LEU A 49 -13.97 -31.01 -31.26
C LEU A 49 -12.78 -30.16 -30.83
N ALA A 50 -11.85 -29.86 -31.74
CA ALA A 50 -10.72 -28.98 -31.45
C ALA A 50 -11.18 -27.54 -31.11
N LEU A 51 -12.15 -27.01 -31.87
CA LEU A 51 -12.75 -25.70 -31.59
C LEU A 51 -13.49 -25.68 -30.24
N LEU A 52 -14.29 -26.71 -29.99
CA LEU A 52 -14.98 -26.86 -28.69
C LEU A 52 -14.00 -26.94 -27.54
N MET A 53 -12.91 -27.69 -27.71
CA MET A 53 -11.85 -27.79 -26.67
C MET A 53 -11.14 -26.47 -26.49
N LEU A 54 -10.86 -25.72 -27.56
CA LEU A 54 -10.17 -24.44 -27.50
C LEU A 54 -11.04 -23.34 -26.85
N PHE A 55 -12.30 -23.23 -27.22
CA PHE A 55 -13.16 -22.11 -26.82
C PHE A 55 -14.04 -22.40 -25.59
N ILE A 56 -14.29 -23.66 -25.28
CA ILE A 56 -15.11 -24.06 -24.11
C ILE A 56 -14.30 -24.89 -23.12
N GLY A 57 -13.64 -25.95 -23.58
CA GLY A 57 -12.93 -26.87 -22.70
C GLY A 57 -11.76 -26.22 -21.99
N TYR A 58 -10.87 -25.57 -22.73
CA TYR A 58 -9.71 -24.92 -22.15
C TYR A 58 -10.07 -23.79 -21.17
N PRO A 59 -10.95 -22.82 -21.48
CA PRO A 59 -11.37 -21.81 -20.52
C PRO A 59 -12.06 -22.40 -19.28
N ALA A 60 -12.88 -23.43 -19.46
CA ALA A 60 -13.53 -24.09 -18.33
C ALA A 60 -12.51 -24.83 -17.44
N ILE A 61 -11.62 -25.62 -18.03
CA ILE A 61 -10.56 -26.31 -17.27
C ILE A 61 -9.67 -25.27 -16.56
N TYR A 62 -9.26 -24.21 -17.27
CA TYR A 62 -8.48 -23.13 -16.68
C TYR A 62 -9.19 -22.49 -15.49
N PHE A 63 -10.46 -22.12 -15.65
CA PHE A 63 -11.26 -21.50 -14.58
C PHE A 63 -11.42 -22.42 -13.35
N PHE A 64 -11.69 -23.72 -13.56
CA PHE A 64 -11.87 -24.66 -12.45
C PHE A 64 -10.54 -25.19 -11.87
N SER A 65 -9.42 -25.10 -12.60
CA SER A 65 -8.11 -25.47 -12.10
C SER A 65 -7.41 -24.33 -11.34
N GLN A 66 -7.91 -23.09 -11.47
CA GLN A 66 -7.39 -22.00 -10.66
C GLN A 66 -7.72 -22.29 -9.18
N PRO A 67 -6.75 -22.11 -8.26
CA PRO A 67 -7.03 -22.19 -6.85
C PRO A 67 -8.14 -21.17 -6.53
N LYS A 68 -9.20 -21.62 -5.89
CA LYS A 68 -10.28 -20.72 -5.46
C LYS A 68 -9.68 -19.75 -4.44
N ILE A 69 -9.51 -18.50 -4.84
CA ILE A 69 -9.18 -17.43 -3.91
C ILE A 69 -10.35 -17.31 -2.94
N VAL A 70 -10.15 -17.79 -1.73
CA VAL A 70 -11.13 -17.64 -0.66
C VAL A 70 -11.03 -16.20 -0.17
N ARG A 71 -11.95 -15.36 -0.65
CA ARG A 71 -12.01 -13.93 -0.30
C ARG A 71 -12.67 -13.63 1.04
N SER A 72 -13.14 -14.64 1.74
CA SER A 72 -13.78 -14.45 3.06
C SER A 72 -12.85 -14.95 4.15
N GLY A 73 -12.45 -14.04 5.01
CA GLY A 73 -11.45 -14.20 6.04
C GLY A 73 -11.79 -15.19 7.19
N PHE A 74 -12.63 -16.17 6.96
CA PHE A 74 -12.97 -17.21 7.93
C PHE A 74 -12.31 -18.57 7.65
N ASN A 75 -11.51 -18.67 6.62
CA ASN A 75 -10.69 -19.85 6.41
C ASN A 75 -9.33 -19.65 7.03
N LEU A 76 -8.67 -20.74 7.37
CA LEU A 76 -7.32 -20.82 7.94
C LEU A 76 -6.47 -19.58 7.55
N GLY A 77 -6.22 -18.71 8.49
CA GLY A 77 -5.55 -17.44 8.25
C GLY A 77 -6.46 -16.23 7.99
N GLY A 78 -7.79 -16.36 8.12
CA GLY A 78 -8.70 -15.22 8.00
C GLY A 78 -8.77 -14.36 9.25
N ILE A 79 -9.28 -13.14 9.07
CA ILE A 79 -9.50 -12.19 10.16
C ILE A 79 -10.67 -12.66 11.02
N ASN A 80 -10.54 -12.59 12.36
CA ASN A 80 -11.66 -12.86 13.28
C ASN A 80 -12.67 -11.67 13.26
N SER A 81 -13.76 -11.79 14.03
CA SER A 81 -14.80 -10.75 14.10
C SER A 81 -14.31 -9.40 14.66
N THR A 82 -13.13 -9.35 15.25
CA THR A 82 -12.49 -8.13 15.75
C THR A 82 -11.49 -7.55 14.75
N GLY A 83 -11.32 -8.15 13.57
CA GLY A 83 -10.36 -7.73 12.56
C GLY A 83 -8.96 -8.30 12.75
N GLN A 84 -8.76 -9.20 13.71
CA GLN A 84 -7.48 -9.86 13.96
C GLN A 84 -7.45 -11.29 13.41
N VAL A 85 -6.27 -11.75 13.06
CA VAL A 85 -6.03 -13.15 12.74
C VAL A 85 -6.17 -13.98 14.02
N PRO A 86 -6.99 -15.05 14.03
CA PRO A 86 -7.14 -15.89 15.21
C PRO A 86 -5.82 -16.62 15.52
N ASP A 87 -5.47 -16.66 16.79
CA ASP A 87 -4.39 -17.51 17.28
C ASP A 87 -4.89 -18.96 17.33
N ILE A 88 -4.48 -19.77 16.35
CA ILE A 88 -4.84 -21.18 16.24
C ILE A 88 -3.59 -22.00 16.60
N PRO A 89 -3.61 -22.76 17.71
CA PRO A 89 -2.47 -23.57 18.13
C PRO A 89 -1.99 -24.52 17.04
N GLY A 90 -0.69 -24.46 16.73
CA GLY A 90 -0.05 -25.31 15.71
C GLY A 90 -0.22 -24.79 14.27
N THR A 91 -0.74 -23.59 14.11
CA THR A 91 -0.77 -22.84 12.84
C THR A 91 0.00 -21.52 12.99
N TRP A 92 -0.37 -20.51 12.21
CA TRP A 92 0.22 -19.17 12.31
C TRP A 92 -0.04 -18.56 13.69
N GLN A 93 1.00 -18.06 14.32
CA GLN A 93 0.95 -17.37 15.61
C GLN A 93 1.31 -15.90 15.42
N MET A 94 0.78 -15.03 16.27
CA MET A 94 1.12 -13.59 16.27
C MET A 94 2.62 -13.37 16.55
N ILE A 95 3.22 -14.23 17.35
CA ILE A 95 4.66 -14.26 17.59
C ILE A 95 5.22 -15.46 16.86
N ASP A 96 6.14 -15.21 15.92
CA ASP A 96 6.82 -16.26 15.17
C ASP A 96 7.58 -17.20 16.13
N PRO A 97 7.38 -18.52 16.02
CA PRO A 97 8.10 -19.49 16.86
C PRO A 97 9.64 -19.41 16.75
N SER A 98 10.16 -18.86 15.65
CA SER A 98 11.60 -18.68 15.43
C SER A 98 12.17 -17.47 16.16
N THR A 99 11.30 -16.61 16.73
CA THR A 99 11.74 -15.40 17.44
C THR A 99 12.60 -15.76 18.65
N PRO A 100 13.81 -15.19 18.76
CA PRO A 100 14.69 -15.47 19.90
C PRO A 100 14.05 -15.09 21.24
N SER A 101 14.25 -15.91 22.27
CA SER A 101 13.72 -15.63 23.60
C SER A 101 14.22 -14.30 24.21
N SER A 102 15.38 -13.82 23.78
CA SER A 102 15.92 -12.51 24.16
C SER A 102 15.14 -11.33 23.56
N ALA A 103 14.32 -11.56 22.53
CA ALA A 103 13.51 -10.53 21.88
C ALA A 103 12.08 -10.45 22.44
N MET A 104 11.72 -11.27 23.45
CA MET A 104 10.35 -11.27 24.00
C MET A 104 10.01 -10.01 24.77
N GLN A 105 11.02 -9.25 25.22
CA GLN A 105 10.83 -8.02 25.98
C GLN A 105 11.80 -6.94 25.50
N HIS A 106 11.35 -5.70 25.57
CA HIS A 106 12.12 -4.51 25.23
C HIS A 106 11.94 -3.44 26.32
N THR A 107 12.98 -2.67 26.61
CA THR A 107 12.86 -1.47 27.42
C THR A 107 12.72 -0.28 26.49
N GLY A 108 11.58 0.37 26.52
CA GLY A 108 11.29 1.52 25.68
C GLY A 108 12.18 2.73 25.95
N PHE A 109 12.20 3.67 25.04
CA PHE A 109 12.95 4.92 25.18
C PHE A 109 12.36 5.85 26.25
N ASP A 110 11.13 5.59 26.64
CA ASP A 110 10.42 6.20 27.77
C ASP A 110 10.75 5.53 29.12
N GLY A 111 11.55 4.48 29.10
CA GLY A 111 11.93 3.69 30.28
C GLY A 111 10.86 2.68 30.74
N GLN A 112 9.76 2.54 30.02
CA GLN A 112 8.76 1.53 30.32
C GLN A 112 9.17 0.16 29.78
N GLN A 113 8.58 -0.90 30.34
CA GLN A 113 8.75 -2.25 29.81
C GLN A 113 7.71 -2.51 28.71
N TYR A 114 8.16 -3.18 27.65
CA TYR A 114 7.37 -3.57 26.51
C TYR A 114 7.45 -5.08 26.31
N ASP A 115 6.32 -5.70 26.03
CA ASP A 115 6.24 -7.10 25.65
C ASP A 115 6.10 -7.22 24.14
N LEU A 116 6.74 -8.24 23.54
CA LEU A 116 6.55 -8.57 22.13
C LEU A 116 5.10 -9.03 21.90
N VAL A 117 4.42 -8.44 20.92
CA VAL A 117 3.02 -8.75 20.60
C VAL A 117 2.84 -9.30 19.19
N PHE A 118 3.81 -9.03 18.32
CA PHE A 118 3.87 -9.58 16.97
C PHE A 118 5.31 -9.70 16.51
N SER A 119 5.60 -10.76 15.80
CA SER A 119 6.87 -10.91 15.06
C SER A 119 6.68 -11.76 13.81
N ASP A 120 7.49 -11.49 12.81
CA ASP A 120 7.73 -12.34 11.65
C ASP A 120 9.23 -12.35 11.37
N GLU A 121 9.85 -13.51 11.55
CA GLU A 121 11.29 -13.72 11.34
C GLU A 121 11.58 -14.21 9.90
N PHE A 122 10.53 -14.44 9.11
CA PHE A 122 10.58 -14.88 7.70
C PHE A 122 11.39 -16.16 7.43
N GLU A 123 11.59 -17.00 8.44
CA GLU A 123 12.45 -18.20 8.40
C GLU A 123 11.92 -19.32 7.48
N VAL A 124 10.63 -19.33 7.16
CA VAL A 124 10.03 -20.32 6.28
C VAL A 124 10.20 -19.88 4.83
N ASP A 125 11.06 -20.54 4.09
CA ASP A 125 11.32 -20.23 2.68
C ASP A 125 10.14 -20.53 1.76
N GLY A 126 9.98 -19.71 0.70
CA GLY A 126 9.01 -19.94 -0.36
C GLY A 126 7.59 -19.48 -0.03
N ARG A 127 7.39 -18.70 1.02
CA ARG A 127 6.09 -18.05 1.28
C ARG A 127 5.70 -17.16 0.12
N THR A 128 4.42 -17.13 -0.18
CA THR A 128 3.79 -16.24 -1.14
C THR A 128 2.78 -15.36 -0.42
N PHE A 129 2.49 -14.20 -1.01
CA PHE A 129 1.68 -13.16 -0.35
C PHE A 129 0.53 -12.67 -1.24
N TYR A 130 0.07 -13.53 -2.16
CA TYR A 130 -1.16 -13.23 -2.90
C TYR A 130 -2.35 -13.14 -1.93
N PRO A 131 -3.46 -12.46 -2.32
CA PRO A 131 -4.63 -12.36 -1.46
C PRO A 131 -5.10 -13.73 -0.94
N GLY A 132 -5.03 -13.91 0.39
CA GLY A 132 -5.42 -15.15 1.07
C GLY A 132 -4.32 -16.17 1.34
N ASP A 133 -3.10 -15.96 0.86
CA ASP A 133 -1.97 -16.88 1.09
C ASP A 133 -1.42 -16.78 2.52
N ASP A 134 -1.38 -15.56 3.05
CA ASP A 134 -0.77 -15.27 4.35
C ASP A 134 -1.79 -14.62 5.30
N PRO A 135 -1.80 -15.00 6.60
CA PRO A 135 -2.76 -14.47 7.56
C PRO A 135 -2.49 -13.02 7.94
N TYR A 136 -1.24 -12.56 7.92
CA TYR A 136 -0.82 -11.24 8.39
C TYR A 136 -0.48 -10.28 7.27
N TRP A 137 -0.10 -10.81 6.11
CA TRP A 137 0.44 -10.02 5.02
C TRP A 137 -0.33 -10.24 3.72
N GLU A 138 -0.36 -9.20 2.91
CA GLU A 138 -0.88 -9.25 1.53
C GLU A 138 -0.04 -8.35 0.64
N ALA A 139 0.44 -8.90 -0.47
CA ALA A 139 1.09 -8.13 -1.51
C ALA A 139 0.05 -7.49 -2.43
N VAL A 140 0.26 -6.23 -2.78
CA VAL A 140 -0.63 -5.50 -3.69
C VAL A 140 -0.29 -5.79 -5.15
N ASN A 141 -1.26 -5.57 -6.04
CA ASN A 141 -1.10 -5.65 -7.49
C ASN A 141 -1.59 -4.34 -8.12
N LEU A 142 -0.70 -3.35 -8.23
CA LEU A 142 -1.04 -2.00 -8.69
C LEU A 142 0.22 -1.16 -9.02
N ASN A 143 0.03 -0.04 -9.72
CA ASN A 143 0.99 1.06 -9.75
C ASN A 143 0.64 2.07 -8.65
N TYR A 144 1.62 2.49 -7.88
CA TYR A 144 1.44 3.50 -6.84
C TYR A 144 1.53 4.91 -7.45
N TRP A 145 0.50 5.28 -8.20
CA TRP A 145 0.44 6.48 -9.02
C TRP A 145 0.57 7.80 -8.23
N ALA A 146 0.15 7.80 -6.95
CA ALA A 146 0.14 9.00 -6.12
C ALA A 146 1.53 9.60 -5.90
N THR A 147 2.56 8.75 -5.89
CA THR A 147 3.98 9.12 -5.74
C THR A 147 4.76 9.05 -7.05
N VAL A 148 4.06 8.84 -8.18
CA VAL A 148 4.65 8.79 -9.53
C VAL A 148 5.68 7.66 -9.65
N ASP A 149 5.37 6.50 -9.07
CA ASP A 149 6.25 5.34 -9.10
C ASP A 149 6.45 4.80 -10.52
N TYR A 150 7.67 4.44 -10.83
CA TYR A 150 8.06 3.92 -12.15
C TYR A 150 7.74 2.45 -12.33
N GLU A 151 7.61 1.70 -11.24
CA GLU A 151 7.34 0.28 -11.24
C GLU A 151 5.85 -0.03 -11.05
N TRP A 152 5.51 -1.25 -11.41
CA TRP A 152 4.29 -1.94 -11.00
C TRP A 152 4.61 -2.83 -9.81
N TYR A 153 3.84 -2.70 -8.75
CA TYR A 153 3.90 -3.65 -7.64
C TYR A 153 3.10 -4.90 -7.99
N ASP A 154 3.77 -6.04 -7.97
CA ASP A 154 3.21 -7.35 -8.28
C ASP A 154 3.56 -8.36 -7.18
N PRO A 155 2.61 -9.19 -6.71
CA PRO A 155 2.87 -10.19 -5.67
C PRO A 155 4.00 -11.16 -6.00
N SER A 156 4.28 -11.43 -7.28
CA SER A 156 5.37 -12.32 -7.69
C SER A 156 6.77 -11.75 -7.41
N ALA A 157 6.88 -10.45 -7.11
CA ALA A 157 8.15 -9.82 -6.74
C ALA A 157 8.52 -10.05 -5.27
N ILE A 158 7.64 -10.66 -4.48
CA ILE A 158 7.81 -10.84 -3.03
C ILE A 158 7.77 -12.32 -2.68
N THR A 159 8.76 -12.78 -1.94
CA THR A 159 8.80 -14.12 -1.37
C THR A 159 9.68 -14.13 -0.11
N THR A 160 9.75 -15.28 0.56
CA THR A 160 10.75 -15.53 1.60
C THR A 160 11.83 -16.46 1.08
N LYS A 161 13.08 -16.17 1.40
CA LYS A 161 14.22 -16.96 0.97
C LYS A 161 15.42 -16.77 1.90
N ASP A 162 16.08 -17.87 2.22
CA ASP A 162 17.26 -17.88 3.10
C ASP A 162 16.98 -17.20 4.45
N GLY A 163 15.79 -17.46 5.02
CA GLY A 163 15.34 -16.87 6.29
C GLY A 163 15.04 -15.38 6.24
N LYS A 164 14.62 -14.83 5.10
CA LYS A 164 14.36 -13.38 4.92
C LYS A 164 13.17 -13.14 4.02
N LEU A 165 12.47 -12.03 4.26
CA LEU A 165 11.60 -11.46 3.24
C LEU A 165 12.45 -10.83 2.14
N VAL A 166 12.13 -11.14 0.90
CA VAL A 166 12.86 -10.72 -0.29
C VAL A 166 11.92 -10.00 -1.23
N ILE A 167 12.15 -8.71 -1.46
CA ILE A 167 11.42 -7.91 -2.46
C ILE A 167 12.40 -7.58 -3.58
N THR A 168 12.13 -8.07 -4.78
CA THR A 168 13.04 -7.92 -5.92
C THR A 168 12.45 -6.99 -6.98
N MET A 169 13.19 -5.93 -7.30
CA MET A 169 12.88 -5.07 -8.44
C MET A 169 13.61 -5.60 -9.68
N THR A 170 12.85 -5.86 -10.74
CA THR A 170 13.35 -6.32 -12.05
C THR A 170 13.05 -5.31 -13.14
N GLU A 171 13.96 -5.21 -14.11
CA GLU A 171 13.71 -4.48 -15.33
C GLU A 171 12.98 -5.41 -16.31
N GLU A 172 11.67 -5.27 -16.37
CA GLU A 172 10.81 -6.04 -17.26
C GLU A 172 9.55 -5.25 -17.61
N LEU A 173 9.04 -5.43 -18.83
CA LEU A 173 7.80 -4.78 -19.27
C LEU A 173 6.58 -5.41 -18.59
N ILE A 174 5.90 -4.64 -17.75
CA ILE A 174 4.68 -5.04 -17.06
C ILE A 174 3.67 -3.89 -17.06
N HIS A 175 2.42 -4.13 -17.51
CA HIS A 175 1.35 -3.11 -17.55
C HIS A 175 1.77 -1.76 -18.15
N ASN A 176 2.60 -1.77 -19.20
CA ASN A 176 3.22 -0.61 -19.87
C ASN A 176 4.21 0.18 -18.99
N LEU A 177 4.68 -0.38 -17.89
CA LEU A 177 5.82 0.11 -17.11
C LEU A 177 7.04 -0.76 -17.35
N ASN A 178 8.24 -0.21 -17.09
CA ASN A 178 9.50 -0.89 -17.39
C ASN A 178 10.09 -1.66 -16.21
N TRP A 179 9.50 -1.52 -15.03
CA TRP A 179 9.98 -2.18 -13.82
C TRP A 179 8.84 -2.86 -13.07
N LYS A 180 9.14 -4.01 -12.51
CA LYS A 180 8.29 -4.74 -11.56
C LYS A 180 8.98 -4.75 -10.20
N SER A 181 8.22 -4.49 -9.15
CA SER A 181 8.67 -4.57 -7.76
C SER A 181 7.53 -5.05 -6.85
N GLY A 182 7.69 -4.92 -5.54
CA GLY A 182 6.71 -5.39 -4.58
C GLY A 182 6.39 -4.41 -3.46
N MET A 183 5.13 -4.45 -3.01
CA MET A 183 4.64 -3.76 -1.82
C MET A 183 3.79 -4.74 -1.02
N LEU A 184 4.19 -4.97 0.23
CA LEU A 184 3.58 -5.85 1.20
C LEU A 184 2.90 -5.03 2.28
N GLN A 185 1.67 -5.39 2.67
CA GLN A 185 0.94 -4.66 3.70
C GLN A 185 0.22 -5.60 4.66
N SER A 186 0.10 -5.18 5.93
CA SER A 186 -0.71 -5.87 6.94
C SER A 186 -2.13 -5.30 7.06
N TRP A 187 -2.54 -4.43 6.13
CA TRP A 187 -3.82 -3.75 6.14
C TRP A 187 -4.98 -4.71 6.42
N ASN A 188 -5.78 -4.34 7.42
CA ASN A 188 -6.97 -5.08 7.87
C ASN A 188 -6.71 -6.57 8.22
N LYS A 189 -5.45 -6.95 8.44
CA LYS A 189 -5.01 -8.29 8.86
C LYS A 189 -4.33 -8.24 10.23
N PHE A 190 -3.34 -7.37 10.38
CA PHE A 190 -2.69 -7.08 11.65
C PHE A 190 -2.54 -5.57 11.81
N CYS A 191 -3.09 -5.04 12.90
CA CYS A 191 -2.99 -3.64 13.28
C CYS A 191 -2.76 -3.52 14.77
N PHE A 192 -2.17 -2.38 15.16
CA PHE A 192 -1.95 -2.06 16.56
C PHE A 192 -2.02 -0.54 16.77
N THR A 193 -2.38 -0.15 17.99
CA THR A 193 -2.39 1.25 18.44
C THR A 193 -1.29 1.41 19.45
N THR A 194 -0.36 2.32 19.21
CA THR A 194 0.85 2.56 20.03
C THR A 194 1.79 1.36 20.14
N GLY A 195 3.08 1.62 20.29
CA GLY A 195 4.08 0.58 20.46
C GLY A 195 5.46 0.97 19.97
N TYR A 196 6.36 0.01 19.97
CA TYR A 196 7.66 0.06 19.32
C TYR A 196 7.69 -0.95 18.18
N VAL A 197 7.99 -0.49 16.98
CA VAL A 197 8.24 -1.36 15.83
C VAL A 197 9.72 -1.38 15.54
N GLU A 198 10.27 -2.56 15.38
CA GLU A 198 11.64 -2.79 14.99
C GLU A 198 11.71 -3.64 13.73
N VAL A 199 12.53 -3.21 12.79
CA VAL A 199 12.79 -3.95 11.56
C VAL A 199 14.30 -3.99 11.29
N MET A 200 14.79 -5.16 10.88
CA MET A 200 16.19 -5.34 10.50
C MET A 200 16.27 -5.57 9.00
N VAL A 201 16.96 -4.68 8.29
CA VAL A 201 16.95 -4.68 6.82
C VAL A 201 18.35 -4.54 6.21
N SER A 202 18.50 -5.07 5.00
CA SER A 202 19.58 -4.71 4.08
C SER A 202 19.00 -4.01 2.87
N LEU A 203 19.41 -2.76 2.67
CA LEU A 203 18.88 -1.87 1.65
C LEU A 203 19.31 -2.30 0.23
N PRO A 204 18.51 -2.04 -0.81
CA PRO A 204 18.83 -2.44 -2.17
C PRO A 204 19.90 -1.58 -2.82
N GLY A 205 20.65 -2.16 -3.74
CA GLY A 205 21.66 -1.46 -4.54
C GLY A 205 22.90 -1.08 -3.74
N SER A 206 23.35 0.16 -3.89
CA SER A 206 24.55 0.71 -3.24
C SER A 206 24.24 2.04 -2.58
N GLY A 207 24.80 2.28 -1.39
CA GLY A 207 24.59 3.51 -0.62
C GLY A 207 25.19 4.78 -1.25
N ASP A 208 25.87 4.67 -2.42
CA ASP A 208 26.40 5.80 -3.20
C ASP A 208 25.72 5.98 -4.57
N VAL A 209 24.74 5.13 -4.91
CA VAL A 209 24.02 5.17 -6.19
C VAL A 209 22.56 5.56 -5.95
N PRO A 210 22.15 6.80 -6.26
CA PRO A 210 20.80 7.27 -6.01
C PRO A 210 19.78 6.66 -6.97
N GLY A 211 18.55 6.49 -6.49
CA GLY A 211 17.42 6.15 -7.35
C GLY A 211 16.41 5.19 -6.76
N PHE A 212 16.81 4.26 -5.90
CA PHE A 212 15.90 3.36 -5.21
C PHE A 212 15.21 4.03 -4.01
N TRP A 213 13.99 3.62 -3.75
CA TRP A 213 13.16 4.08 -2.65
C TRP A 213 12.54 2.90 -1.88
N PRO A 214 13.33 2.13 -1.13
CA PRO A 214 12.76 1.16 -0.22
C PRO A 214 12.15 1.87 0.98
N GLY A 215 10.97 1.43 1.41
CA GLY A 215 10.21 1.98 2.53
C GLY A 215 9.72 0.91 3.50
N VAL A 216 9.75 1.25 4.79
CA VAL A 216 9.01 0.56 5.84
C VAL A 216 8.26 1.62 6.63
N TRP A 217 6.95 1.54 6.65
CA TRP A 217 6.10 2.58 7.17
C TRP A 217 4.76 2.03 7.67
N MET A 218 3.97 2.87 8.27
CA MET A 218 2.66 2.52 8.84
C MET A 218 1.62 3.54 8.45
N MET A 219 0.40 3.09 8.23
CA MET A 219 -0.74 3.97 7.97
C MET A 219 -1.97 3.51 8.75
N GLY A 220 -2.80 4.47 9.17
CA GLY A 220 -4.07 4.19 9.84
C GLY A 220 -4.98 3.31 8.98
N ASN A 221 -5.60 2.29 9.58
CA ASN A 221 -6.35 1.23 8.89
C ASN A 221 -7.57 1.71 8.11
N LEU A 222 -8.07 2.93 8.37
CA LEU A 222 -9.14 3.56 7.57
C LEU A 222 -8.68 4.01 6.18
N GLY A 223 -7.37 4.06 5.92
CA GLY A 223 -6.79 4.20 4.60
C GLY A 223 -6.13 2.90 4.15
N ARG A 224 -6.14 2.60 2.86
CA ARG A 224 -5.38 1.50 2.29
C ARG A 224 -4.37 2.04 1.30
N ALA A 225 -3.09 1.82 1.55
CA ALA A 225 -2.01 2.27 0.68
C ALA A 225 -2.18 1.73 -0.75
N GLY A 226 -2.12 2.62 -1.75
CA GLY A 226 -2.33 2.29 -3.17
C GLY A 226 -3.81 2.29 -3.63
N TYR A 227 -4.76 2.52 -2.73
CA TYR A 227 -6.20 2.57 -3.02
C TYR A 227 -6.73 3.98 -2.77
N GLY A 228 -6.55 4.87 -3.76
CA GLY A 228 -6.77 6.33 -3.63
C GLY A 228 -8.14 6.71 -3.11
N ALA A 229 -9.21 6.02 -3.53
CA ALA A 229 -10.54 6.30 -3.04
C ALA A 229 -10.67 6.10 -1.52
N SER A 230 -9.93 5.14 -0.94
CA SER A 230 -9.94 4.90 0.51
C SER A 230 -9.18 5.97 1.28
N THR A 231 -8.18 6.59 0.67
CA THR A 231 -7.32 7.58 1.33
C THR A 231 -7.81 9.02 1.16
N GLU A 232 -8.65 9.31 0.16
CA GLU A 232 -9.16 10.66 -0.11
C GLU A 232 -9.93 11.23 1.08
N GLY A 233 -9.44 12.35 1.65
CA GLY A 233 -10.00 13.01 2.82
C GLY A 233 -9.85 12.23 4.14
N VAL A 234 -9.04 11.16 4.14
CA VAL A 234 -8.73 10.34 5.32
C VAL A 234 -7.23 10.40 5.61
N TRP A 235 -6.37 10.19 4.62
CA TRP A 235 -4.94 10.40 4.70
C TRP A 235 -4.60 11.87 4.41
N PRO A 236 -3.63 12.49 5.11
CA PRO A 236 -2.91 12.03 6.29
C PRO A 236 -3.50 12.60 7.61
N TYR A 237 -4.82 12.70 7.69
CA TYR A 237 -5.49 13.31 8.84
C TYR A 237 -5.26 12.55 10.15
N THR A 238 -4.90 13.31 11.18
CA THR A 238 -4.84 12.90 12.58
C THR A 238 -5.39 14.04 13.45
N TYR A 239 -6.72 14.25 13.38
CA TYR A 239 -7.34 15.48 13.84
C TYR A 239 -8.69 15.24 14.50
N ALA A 240 -8.85 15.75 15.73
CA ALA A 240 -10.06 15.54 16.53
C ALA A 240 -10.88 16.82 16.75
N ALA A 241 -10.35 17.99 16.38
CA ALA A 241 -11.10 19.26 16.52
C ALA A 241 -12.15 19.43 15.40
N CYS A 242 -13.20 20.15 15.73
CA CYS A 242 -14.22 20.54 14.76
C CYS A 242 -14.03 22.04 14.47
N ASP A 243 -13.16 22.36 13.54
CA ASP A 243 -12.81 23.72 13.15
C ASP A 243 -12.38 23.77 11.67
N LEU A 244 -11.74 24.87 11.27
CA LEU A 244 -11.24 25.14 9.92
C LEU A 244 -10.31 24.03 9.39
N GLY A 245 -9.56 23.36 10.24
CA GLY A 245 -8.67 22.25 9.86
C GLY A 245 -9.41 21.10 9.17
N THR A 246 -10.72 21.00 9.33
CA THR A 246 -11.53 19.96 8.67
C THR A 246 -12.05 20.36 7.29
N TYR A 247 -11.84 21.63 6.85
CA TYR A 247 -12.45 22.16 5.63
C TYR A 247 -11.62 21.82 4.37
N PRO A 248 -12.28 21.76 3.20
CA PRO A 248 -11.57 21.68 1.92
C PRO A 248 -10.54 22.80 1.77
N ASN A 249 -9.33 22.44 1.30
CA ASN A 249 -8.22 23.36 1.13
C ASN A 249 -7.81 24.13 2.40
N GLN A 250 -8.28 23.66 3.56
CA GLN A 250 -8.07 24.30 4.86
C GLN A 250 -8.49 25.77 4.87
N THR A 251 -9.62 26.08 4.24
CA THR A 251 -10.10 27.46 4.08
C THR A 251 -11.62 27.54 4.14
N THR A 252 -12.14 28.68 4.58
CA THR A 252 -13.58 28.98 4.53
C THR A 252 -14.07 29.12 3.09
N LYS A 253 -15.39 29.11 2.88
CA LYS A 253 -16.00 29.42 1.56
C LYS A 253 -15.66 30.84 1.06
N GLY A 254 -15.29 31.75 1.97
CA GLY A 254 -14.81 33.09 1.65
C GLY A 254 -13.32 33.15 1.28
N GLY A 255 -12.60 32.07 1.48
CA GLY A 255 -11.17 32.00 1.18
C GLY A 255 -10.28 32.53 2.30
N GLU A 256 -10.79 32.56 3.54
CA GLU A 256 -10.05 32.93 4.75
C GLU A 256 -9.60 31.67 5.53
N PRO A 257 -8.50 31.73 6.29
CA PRO A 257 -7.57 32.85 6.40
C PRO A 257 -6.75 33.06 5.11
N ALA A 258 -6.38 34.30 4.83
CA ALA A 258 -5.67 34.66 3.59
C ALA A 258 -4.34 33.89 3.40
N ILE A 259 -3.70 33.50 4.49
CA ILE A 259 -2.42 32.76 4.51
C ILE A 259 -2.51 31.41 3.79
N THR A 260 -3.70 30.81 3.69
CA THR A 260 -3.88 29.54 2.97
C THR A 260 -3.58 29.63 1.46
N LYS A 261 -3.42 30.84 0.94
CA LYS A 261 -3.09 31.14 -0.46
C LYS A 261 -1.74 31.83 -0.65
N THR A 262 -1.00 32.12 0.43
CA THR A 262 0.25 32.86 0.40
C THR A 262 1.40 32.14 1.09
N ASP A 263 1.10 31.31 2.08
CA ASP A 263 2.09 30.75 3.01
C ASP A 263 2.19 29.22 2.88
N GLY A 264 2.07 28.74 1.66
CA GLY A 264 2.11 27.31 1.34
C GLY A 264 3.22 26.92 0.36
N ASP A 265 2.92 25.97 -0.50
CA ASP A 265 3.85 25.38 -1.43
C ASP A 265 4.14 26.29 -2.62
N GLN A 266 5.39 26.77 -2.72
CA GLN A 266 5.84 27.65 -3.80
C GLN A 266 5.68 27.04 -5.20
N TYR A 267 5.73 25.73 -5.34
CA TYR A 267 5.54 25.02 -6.61
C TYR A 267 4.07 24.90 -7.01
N ASN A 268 3.18 25.11 -6.06
CA ASN A 268 1.74 25.08 -6.22
C ASN A 268 1.09 26.46 -5.96
N GLY A 269 1.77 27.54 -6.36
CA GLY A 269 1.21 28.91 -6.27
C GLY A 269 1.06 29.45 -4.85
N ASN A 270 1.86 28.95 -3.92
CA ASN A 270 1.85 29.24 -2.49
C ASN A 270 0.54 28.82 -1.76
N TYR A 271 -0.27 27.95 -2.37
CA TYR A 271 -1.40 27.36 -1.66
C TYR A 271 -0.91 26.42 -0.55
N LEU A 272 -1.61 26.48 0.60
CA LEU A 272 -1.27 25.65 1.76
C LEU A 272 -1.78 24.22 1.59
N SER A 273 -3.00 24.03 1.09
CA SER A 273 -3.61 22.71 0.99
C SER A 273 -4.48 22.57 -0.25
N PHE A 274 -4.43 21.39 -0.89
CA PHE A 274 -5.39 20.93 -1.90
C PHE A 274 -6.17 19.69 -1.41
N LEU A 275 -6.12 19.42 -0.11
CA LEU A 275 -6.90 18.33 0.45
C LEU A 275 -8.40 18.64 0.35
N PRO A 276 -9.25 17.62 0.10
CA PRO A 276 -10.69 17.78 -0.04
C PRO A 276 -11.40 18.10 1.29
N GLY A 277 -10.65 18.23 2.39
CA GLY A 277 -11.13 18.29 3.76
C GLY A 277 -11.14 16.92 4.44
N GLN A 278 -11.24 16.93 5.77
CA GLN A 278 -11.31 15.68 6.54
C GLN A 278 -12.69 15.03 6.36
N LYS A 279 -12.75 13.94 5.60
CA LYS A 279 -13.98 13.20 5.30
C LYS A 279 -14.68 12.67 6.55
N LEU A 280 -13.90 12.18 7.52
CA LEU A 280 -14.38 11.55 8.75
C LEU A 280 -14.14 12.48 9.94
N SER A 281 -14.54 13.74 9.82
CA SER A 281 -14.23 14.78 10.81
C SER A 281 -15.13 14.72 12.04
N ALA A 282 -14.68 15.32 13.12
CA ALA A 282 -15.50 15.59 14.31
C ALA A 282 -16.67 16.56 14.05
N CYS A 283 -16.71 17.18 12.87
CA CYS A 283 -17.81 18.03 12.39
C CYS A 283 -18.85 17.26 11.58
N THR A 284 -18.80 15.94 11.53
CA THR A 284 -19.73 15.15 10.69
C THR A 284 -21.18 15.33 11.15
N CYS A 285 -22.08 15.64 10.20
CA CYS A 285 -23.49 15.82 10.48
C CYS A 285 -24.15 14.54 11.01
N PRO A 286 -25.07 14.62 11.98
CA PRO A 286 -25.79 13.45 12.49
C PRO A 286 -26.48 12.65 11.38
N GLY A 287 -26.34 11.33 11.41
CA GLY A 287 -26.91 10.43 10.40
C GLY A 287 -26.12 10.33 9.09
N SER A 288 -25.02 11.07 8.96
CA SER A 288 -24.07 10.89 7.86
C SER A 288 -23.19 9.66 8.07
N ASP A 289 -22.63 9.16 6.99
CA ASP A 289 -21.71 8.01 6.99
C ASP A 289 -20.45 8.32 7.79
N HIS A 290 -20.13 7.46 8.77
CA HIS A 290 -19.00 7.62 9.67
C HIS A 290 -18.68 6.31 10.38
N PRO A 291 -17.39 5.92 10.54
CA PRO A 291 -17.03 4.66 11.20
C PRO A 291 -17.37 4.61 12.69
N GLY A 292 -17.56 5.74 13.33
CA GLY A 292 -17.81 5.82 14.78
C GLY A 292 -16.51 6.09 15.57
N PRO A 293 -16.58 5.92 16.91
CA PRO A 293 -17.73 5.48 17.70
C PRO A 293 -18.86 6.54 17.77
N SER A 294 -18.56 7.79 17.42
CA SER A 294 -19.50 8.91 17.30
C SER A 294 -19.16 9.73 16.06
N VAL A 295 -20.15 10.38 15.46
CA VAL A 295 -19.93 11.37 14.37
C VAL A 295 -19.15 12.61 14.83
N THR A 296 -18.96 12.79 16.13
CA THR A 296 -18.14 13.84 16.72
C THR A 296 -16.72 13.39 17.07
N THR A 297 -16.34 12.16 16.71
CA THR A 297 -14.97 11.66 16.85
C THR A 297 -14.25 11.86 15.51
N GLY A 298 -13.21 12.71 15.49
CA GLY A 298 -12.41 12.86 14.27
C GLY A 298 -11.60 11.60 14.00
N ARG A 299 -11.72 11.08 12.77
CA ARG A 299 -11.05 9.85 12.33
C ARG A 299 -10.21 10.15 11.10
N GLY A 300 -9.13 9.39 10.91
CA GLY A 300 -8.22 9.58 9.81
C GLY A 300 -7.29 8.38 9.57
N ALA A 301 -6.30 8.60 8.74
CA ALA A 301 -5.23 7.63 8.47
C ALA A 301 -3.87 8.35 8.48
N PRO A 302 -3.34 8.68 9.66
CA PRO A 302 -1.99 9.23 9.77
C PRO A 302 -0.95 8.23 9.28
N GLU A 303 0.23 8.73 8.92
CA GLU A 303 1.33 7.92 8.42
C GLU A 303 2.58 8.14 9.26
N ILE A 304 3.26 7.05 9.62
CA ILE A 304 4.55 7.07 10.31
C ILE A 304 5.55 6.26 9.49
N ASP A 305 6.59 6.93 9.01
CA ASP A 305 7.63 6.30 8.21
C ASP A 305 8.79 5.90 9.12
N ILE A 306 8.98 4.59 9.28
CA ILE A 306 10.08 4.02 10.06
C ILE A 306 11.39 4.30 9.34
N LEU A 307 11.40 4.07 8.03
CA LEU A 307 12.48 4.45 7.13
C LEU A 307 11.95 4.61 5.70
N GLU A 308 12.49 5.58 5.00
CA GLU A 308 12.46 5.72 3.55
C GLU A 308 13.90 5.97 3.10
N ALA A 309 14.51 4.97 2.45
CA ALA A 309 15.92 5.09 2.13
C ALA A 309 16.17 5.83 0.81
N GLN A 310 17.22 6.63 0.84
CA GLN A 310 17.74 7.44 -0.26
C GLN A 310 19.26 7.52 -0.17
N VAL A 311 19.89 8.19 -1.12
CA VAL A 311 21.33 8.44 -1.09
C VAL A 311 21.60 9.93 -0.91
N ASN A 312 22.40 10.27 0.08
CA ASN A 312 22.98 11.62 0.17
C ASN A 312 24.13 11.72 -0.84
N VAL A 313 23.84 12.34 -1.98
CA VAL A 313 24.79 12.46 -3.09
C VAL A 313 26.01 13.33 -2.76
N TRP A 314 25.91 14.20 -1.76
CA TRP A 314 27.01 15.07 -1.34
C TRP A 314 28.03 14.32 -0.48
N GLU A 315 27.54 13.39 0.34
CA GLU A 315 28.37 12.57 1.22
C GLU A 315 28.74 11.22 0.59
N ASN A 316 28.18 10.87 -0.58
CA ASN A 316 28.26 9.54 -1.19
C ASN A 316 27.88 8.43 -0.19
N GLN A 317 26.82 8.66 0.55
CA GLN A 317 26.41 7.78 1.63
C GLN A 317 24.90 7.59 1.65
N GLY A 318 24.47 6.37 1.98
CA GLY A 318 23.08 6.08 2.22
C GLY A 318 22.51 6.95 3.35
N SER A 319 21.25 7.31 3.22
CA SER A 319 20.51 8.03 4.24
C SER A 319 19.06 7.54 4.29
N VAL A 320 18.39 7.75 5.41
CA VAL A 320 16.98 7.47 5.57
C VAL A 320 16.24 8.71 6.04
N SER A 321 15.10 9.02 5.42
CA SER A 321 14.11 9.90 6.04
C SER A 321 13.24 9.10 7.00
N GLN A 322 12.91 9.74 8.11
CA GLN A 322 12.08 9.21 9.18
C GLN A 322 11.06 10.29 9.51
N SER A 323 9.77 10.00 9.28
CA SER A 323 8.77 11.06 9.14
C SER A 323 7.46 10.71 9.84
N TYR A 324 6.71 11.76 10.20
CA TYR A 324 5.31 11.70 10.56
C TYR A 324 4.53 12.61 9.61
N GLN A 325 3.65 12.01 8.80
CA GLN A 325 2.82 12.74 7.85
C GLN A 325 1.48 13.09 8.51
N VAL A 326 1.11 14.36 8.47
CA VAL A 326 -0.07 14.87 9.17
C VAL A 326 -0.87 15.86 8.33
N ALA A 327 -2.14 15.99 8.66
CA ALA A 327 -3.04 17.07 8.26
C ALA A 327 -3.96 17.40 9.45
N PRO A 328 -4.52 18.62 9.53
CA PRO A 328 -4.26 19.81 8.71
C PRO A 328 -2.87 20.40 8.92
N PHE A 329 -2.53 21.45 8.20
CA PHE A 329 -1.16 21.97 8.07
C PHE A 329 -0.96 23.27 8.85
N ASN A 330 0.24 23.42 9.45
CA ASN A 330 0.74 24.71 9.90
C ASN A 330 1.09 25.60 8.69
N ASP A 331 1.15 26.91 8.88
CA ASP A 331 1.66 27.83 7.89
C ASP A 331 3.11 27.46 7.49
N PHE A 332 3.43 27.50 6.20
CA PHE A 332 4.69 27.04 5.65
C PHE A 332 5.10 25.61 6.06
N TYR A 333 4.16 24.76 6.48
CA TYR A 333 4.41 23.40 6.98
C TYR A 333 5.43 23.35 8.13
N GLN A 334 5.45 24.39 8.97
CA GLN A 334 6.38 24.49 10.09
C GLN A 334 5.80 23.77 11.31
N PHE A 335 6.56 22.80 11.81
CA PHE A 335 6.31 22.25 13.14
C PHE A 335 7.18 22.94 14.17
N ASP A 336 6.80 22.88 15.46
CA ASP A 336 7.62 23.46 16.55
C ASP A 336 8.86 22.60 16.79
N ASN A 337 9.93 22.93 16.08
CA ASN A 337 11.21 22.25 16.22
C ASN A 337 11.93 22.56 17.54
N THR A 338 11.47 23.54 18.33
CA THR A 338 12.06 23.85 19.64
C THR A 338 11.71 22.80 20.68
N THR A 339 10.64 22.04 20.46
CA THR A 339 10.19 20.95 21.34
C THR A 339 10.74 19.58 20.94
N THR A 340 11.26 19.45 19.72
CA THR A 340 11.81 18.19 19.21
C THR A 340 13.26 17.96 19.63
N THR A 341 13.71 16.72 19.52
CA THR A 341 15.11 16.36 19.83
C THR A 341 15.74 15.60 18.68
N LEU A 342 16.84 16.11 18.15
CA LEU A 342 17.75 15.36 17.29
C LEU A 342 18.81 14.69 18.15
N TYR A 343 18.83 13.35 18.12
CA TYR A 343 19.92 12.55 18.67
C TYR A 343 20.99 12.38 17.61
N ASN A 344 22.23 12.14 17.98
CA ASN A 344 23.33 11.99 17.00
C ASN A 344 23.39 13.15 15.99
N SER A 345 23.21 14.38 16.51
CA SER A 345 23.17 15.61 15.73
C SER A 345 24.34 15.74 14.74
N ALA A 346 24.17 16.61 13.77
CA ALA A 346 25.01 16.81 12.60
C ALA A 346 26.48 16.35 12.72
N PRO A 347 27.03 15.65 11.68
CA PRO A 347 26.41 15.53 10.37
C PRO A 347 25.43 14.34 10.25
N THR A 348 25.30 13.48 11.24
CA THR A 348 24.62 12.18 11.12
C THR A 348 23.10 12.32 11.01
N THR A 349 22.45 13.16 11.85
CA THR A 349 21.00 13.40 11.80
C THR A 349 20.74 14.90 11.68
N VAL A 350 19.91 15.27 10.72
CA VAL A 350 19.49 16.67 10.47
C VAL A 350 17.99 16.70 10.22
N TYR A 351 17.34 17.84 10.44
CA TYR A 351 15.97 18.03 9.97
C TYR A 351 15.89 17.88 8.47
N ASN A 352 14.84 17.21 8.00
CA ASN A 352 14.59 17.12 6.57
C ASN A 352 14.33 18.51 5.99
N GLY A 353 14.92 18.80 4.84
CA GLY A 353 14.62 20.03 4.09
C GLY A 353 13.19 20.02 3.51
N TYR A 354 12.66 18.84 3.21
CA TYR A 354 11.26 18.65 2.86
C TYR A 354 10.41 18.67 4.12
N ARG A 355 9.42 19.55 4.16
CA ARG A 355 8.51 19.74 5.29
C ARG A 355 7.05 19.44 4.94
N GLY A 356 6.78 19.23 3.66
CA GLY A 356 5.45 19.00 3.13
C GLY A 356 5.18 19.74 1.83
N GLY A 357 3.96 19.67 1.40
CA GLY A 357 3.37 20.32 0.25
C GLY A 357 1.85 20.28 0.37
N VAL A 358 1.14 20.64 -0.69
CA VAL A 358 -0.33 20.82 -0.68
C VAL A 358 -1.15 19.59 -0.28
N TYR A 359 -0.52 18.42 -0.15
CA TYR A 359 -1.21 17.16 0.21
C TYR A 359 -0.83 16.60 1.57
N GLN A 360 0.29 17.07 2.16
CA GLN A 360 0.76 16.59 3.47
C GLN A 360 1.69 17.60 4.13
N GLN A 361 1.71 17.62 5.45
CA GLN A 361 2.80 18.20 6.23
C GLN A 361 3.66 17.07 6.77
N SER A 362 4.98 17.22 6.69
CA SER A 362 5.95 16.23 7.15
C SER A 362 6.77 16.74 8.32
N VAL A 363 6.68 16.07 9.47
CA VAL A 363 7.61 16.23 10.59
C VAL A 363 8.71 15.20 10.42
N SER A 364 9.87 15.62 9.94
CA SER A 364 10.85 14.68 9.40
C SER A 364 12.30 15.04 9.73
N ALA A 365 13.11 14.00 9.91
CA ALA A 365 14.58 14.09 9.97
C ALA A 365 15.22 13.09 9.01
N VAL A 366 16.42 13.42 8.54
CA VAL A 366 17.23 12.56 7.66
C VAL A 366 18.48 12.14 8.43
N THR A 367 18.75 10.83 8.42
CA THR A 367 19.90 10.23 9.10
C THR A 367 20.79 9.50 8.11
N LEU A 368 22.11 9.78 8.15
CA LEU A 368 23.10 9.01 7.39
C LEU A 368 23.20 7.60 7.97
N VAL A 369 23.21 6.59 7.08
CA VAL A 369 23.33 5.18 7.44
C VAL A 369 24.58 4.56 6.81
N SER A 370 25.01 3.43 7.35
CA SER A 370 26.21 2.74 6.85
C SER A 370 25.98 2.22 5.44
N ASN A 371 26.91 2.52 4.50
CA ASN A 371 26.90 1.90 3.16
C ASN A 371 27.10 0.37 3.22
N ALA A 372 27.55 -0.18 4.35
CA ALA A 372 27.61 -1.61 4.55
C ALA A 372 26.22 -2.27 4.67
N ASN A 373 25.17 -1.52 5.02
CA ASN A 373 23.79 -2.01 5.15
C ASN A 373 23.08 -2.16 3.79
N TYR A 374 23.81 -2.31 2.71
CA TYR A 374 23.28 -2.43 1.36
C TYR A 374 23.66 -3.78 0.74
N ASN A 375 22.83 -4.24 -0.21
CA ASN A 375 23.08 -5.37 -1.09
C ASN A 375 23.41 -6.68 -0.35
N ASN A 376 22.65 -6.99 0.71
CA ASN A 376 22.81 -8.20 1.54
C ASN A 376 24.20 -8.35 2.19
N ASN A 377 24.95 -7.25 2.35
CA ASN A 377 26.28 -7.29 2.94
C ASN A 377 26.22 -7.24 4.49
N GLN A 378 25.51 -6.22 5.02
CA GLN A 378 25.16 -6.11 6.43
C GLN A 378 23.71 -5.66 6.56
N TYR A 379 23.20 -5.70 7.79
CA TYR A 379 21.83 -5.33 8.13
C TYR A 379 21.83 -4.22 9.16
N GLY A 380 21.00 -3.20 8.94
CA GLY A 380 20.73 -2.14 9.89
C GLY A 380 19.43 -2.38 10.64
N VAL A 381 19.39 -2.00 11.90
CA VAL A 381 18.16 -2.02 12.72
C VAL A 381 17.53 -0.64 12.68
N PHE A 382 16.27 -0.59 12.23
CA PHE A 382 15.46 0.62 12.18
C PHE A 382 14.21 0.42 13.02
N GLY A 383 13.66 1.52 13.54
CA GLY A 383 12.46 1.39 14.36
C GLY A 383 11.78 2.72 14.64
N VAL A 384 10.59 2.61 15.20
CA VAL A 384 9.84 3.73 15.72
C VAL A 384 9.10 3.33 16.98
N GLU A 385 9.25 4.12 18.04
CA GLU A 385 8.44 4.04 19.25
C GLU A 385 7.47 5.21 19.26
N PHE A 386 6.18 4.93 19.38
CA PHE A 386 5.18 5.97 19.50
C PHE A 386 4.17 5.64 20.61
N TRP A 387 3.77 6.66 21.29
CA TRP A 387 2.78 6.58 22.36
C TRP A 387 1.72 7.65 22.19
N SER A 388 0.46 7.27 22.28
CA SER A 388 -0.67 8.16 22.37
C SER A 388 -1.49 7.83 23.63
N ASN A 389 -2.02 8.86 24.27
CA ASN A 389 -2.90 8.72 25.42
C ASN A 389 -4.12 9.63 25.23
N PRO A 390 -5.27 9.10 24.80
CA PRO A 390 -6.47 9.91 24.58
C PRO A 390 -6.95 10.69 25.81
N SER A 391 -6.60 10.22 27.02
CA SER A 391 -6.93 10.91 28.27
C SER A 391 -5.97 12.06 28.60
N ASN A 392 -4.76 12.05 28.01
CA ASN A 392 -3.76 13.09 28.17
C ASN A 392 -2.86 13.17 26.94
N ARG A 393 -3.36 13.80 25.88
CA ARG A 393 -2.71 13.86 24.57
C ARG A 393 -1.35 14.52 24.58
N GLY A 394 -1.11 15.42 25.57
CA GLY A 394 0.20 16.06 25.74
C GLY A 394 1.35 15.10 26.11
N GLU A 395 1.06 13.88 26.53
CA GLU A 395 2.06 12.83 26.77
C GLU A 395 2.48 12.08 25.49
N GLY A 396 1.83 12.38 24.35
CA GLY A 396 2.11 11.74 23.09
C GLY A 396 3.51 12.07 22.56
N TYR A 397 4.14 11.09 21.92
CA TYR A 397 5.43 11.27 21.25
C TYR A 397 5.66 10.22 20.16
N VAL A 398 6.62 10.51 19.28
CA VAL A 398 7.18 9.57 18.31
C VAL A 398 8.71 9.65 18.38
N THR A 399 9.39 8.53 18.53
CA THR A 399 10.86 8.43 18.59
C THR A 399 11.36 7.44 17.55
N TRP A 400 12.24 7.87 16.65
CA TRP A 400 12.81 7.03 15.62
C TRP A 400 14.19 6.50 15.96
N VAL A 401 14.51 5.37 15.34
CA VAL A 401 15.77 4.64 15.47
C VAL A 401 16.33 4.34 14.07
N ALA A 402 17.62 4.57 13.86
CA ALA A 402 18.36 4.08 12.70
C ALA A 402 19.72 3.51 13.17
N ASP A 403 20.14 2.40 12.54
CA ASP A 403 21.32 1.64 12.94
C ASP A 403 21.37 1.33 14.45
N GLY A 404 20.20 0.99 15.02
CA GLY A 404 20.03 0.66 16.44
C GLY A 404 20.18 1.84 17.41
N ARG A 405 20.16 3.08 16.93
CA ARG A 405 20.32 4.29 17.76
C ARG A 405 19.15 5.24 17.56
N ARG A 406 18.73 5.91 18.64
CA ARG A 406 17.76 6.99 18.53
C ARG A 406 18.29 8.10 17.63
N THR A 407 17.46 8.58 16.73
CA THR A 407 17.80 9.63 15.76
C THR A 407 17.00 10.91 15.99
N PHE A 408 15.69 10.79 16.14
CA PHE A 408 14.78 11.90 16.21
C PHE A 408 13.64 11.60 17.20
N ASN A 409 13.22 12.61 17.97
CA ASN A 409 12.02 12.54 18.81
C ASN A 409 11.12 13.74 18.52
N MET A 410 9.84 13.48 18.32
CA MET A 410 8.76 14.44 18.16
C MET A 410 7.75 14.25 19.29
N PRO A 411 7.66 15.16 20.27
CA PRO A 411 6.56 15.18 21.24
C PRO A 411 5.29 15.72 20.58
N ALA A 412 4.12 15.44 21.16
CA ALA A 412 2.82 15.93 20.68
C ALA A 412 2.81 17.46 20.48
N SER A 413 3.52 18.21 21.31
CA SER A 413 3.62 19.68 21.22
C SER A 413 4.25 20.17 19.91
N ALA A 414 5.04 19.33 19.22
CA ALA A 414 5.66 19.71 17.95
C ALA A 414 4.62 19.98 16.83
N VAL A 415 3.47 19.34 16.91
CA VAL A 415 2.34 19.51 15.98
C VAL A 415 1.12 20.11 16.70
N GLY A 416 1.37 20.98 17.66
CA GLY A 416 0.37 21.72 18.42
C GLY A 416 -0.51 22.62 17.55
N ALA A 417 -1.41 23.33 18.20
CA ALA A 417 -2.28 24.31 17.52
C ALA A 417 -1.46 25.41 16.83
N ASP A 418 -1.92 25.82 15.67
CA ASP A 418 -1.34 26.94 14.93
C ASP A 418 -2.37 28.06 14.76
N PRO A 419 -2.20 29.19 15.46
CA PRO A 419 -3.13 30.30 15.37
C PRO A 419 -3.04 31.06 14.05
N ILE A 420 -1.96 30.87 13.25
CA ILE A 420 -1.78 31.55 11.97
C ILE A 420 -2.66 30.87 10.91
N SER A 421 -2.61 29.56 10.82
CA SER A 421 -3.47 28.76 9.95
C SER A 421 -4.82 28.41 10.58
N GLU A 422 -5.09 28.89 11.80
CA GLU A 422 -6.36 28.70 12.54
C GLU A 422 -6.73 27.22 12.75
N VAL A 423 -5.74 26.36 13.00
CA VAL A 423 -5.96 24.93 13.26
C VAL A 423 -5.59 24.56 14.69
N SER A 424 -6.33 23.60 15.24
CA SER A 424 -6.02 22.98 16.53
C SER A 424 -4.84 22.00 16.42
N GLU A 425 -4.47 21.36 17.53
CA GLU A 425 -3.41 20.36 17.57
C GLU A 425 -3.74 19.16 16.66
N ARG A 426 -2.73 18.66 15.93
CA ARG A 426 -2.74 17.32 15.35
C ARG A 426 -2.32 16.32 16.41
N LEU A 427 -2.82 15.10 16.29
CA LEU A 427 -2.59 14.08 17.31
C LEU A 427 -1.38 13.20 16.95
N VAL A 428 -0.68 12.68 17.94
CA VAL A 428 0.05 11.43 17.78
C VAL A 428 -1.00 10.33 17.57
N SER A 429 -0.81 9.48 16.59
CA SER A 429 -1.83 8.53 16.13
C SER A 429 -2.54 7.80 17.26
N GLU A 430 -3.86 7.90 17.29
CA GLU A 430 -4.77 7.11 18.14
C GLU A 430 -5.48 6.02 17.30
N GLU A 431 -5.24 6.00 15.99
CA GLU A 431 -5.83 5.02 15.06
C GLU A 431 -5.11 3.67 15.11
N PRO A 432 -5.80 2.56 14.82
CA PRO A 432 -5.12 1.29 14.56
C PRO A 432 -4.26 1.43 13.31
N MET A 433 -2.96 1.18 13.45
CA MET A 433 -1.97 1.32 12.38
C MET A 433 -1.67 -0.04 11.74
N SER A 434 -1.67 -0.09 10.42
CA SER A 434 -1.17 -1.23 9.63
C SER A 434 0.22 -0.93 9.08
N MET A 435 1.01 -1.97 8.86
CA MET A 435 2.38 -1.86 8.35
C MET A 435 2.43 -2.02 6.85
N VAL A 436 3.39 -1.34 6.21
CA VAL A 436 3.70 -1.45 4.79
C VAL A 436 5.21 -1.58 4.60
N ILE A 437 5.61 -2.50 3.72
CA ILE A 437 7.00 -2.72 3.31
C ILE A 437 7.03 -2.72 1.79
N ASN A 438 7.74 -1.78 1.18
CA ASN A 438 7.79 -1.68 -0.28
C ASN A 438 9.20 -1.37 -0.79
N PHE A 439 9.41 -1.68 -2.06
CA PHE A 439 10.63 -1.30 -2.76
C PHE A 439 10.24 -0.51 -4.01
N GLY A 440 10.29 0.82 -3.90
CA GLY A 440 9.89 1.77 -4.92
C GLY A 440 11.04 2.44 -5.65
N MET A 441 10.67 3.22 -6.67
CA MET A 441 11.54 4.10 -7.43
C MET A 441 10.70 5.23 -8.03
N SER A 442 10.96 6.47 -7.62
CA SER A 442 10.22 7.65 -8.12
C SER A 442 11.10 8.89 -8.22
N SER A 443 10.93 9.65 -9.31
CA SER A 443 11.55 10.99 -9.43
C SER A 443 10.97 12.00 -8.45
N GLY A 444 9.79 11.74 -7.89
CA GLY A 444 9.19 12.58 -6.86
C GLY A 444 9.92 12.50 -5.51
N PHE A 445 10.67 11.41 -5.28
CA PHE A 445 11.44 11.21 -4.05
C PHE A 445 12.93 11.52 -4.26
N GLN A 446 13.56 10.89 -5.24
CA GLN A 446 14.98 11.10 -5.56
C GLN A 446 15.23 10.92 -7.06
N GLY A 447 16.17 11.69 -7.63
CA GLY A 447 16.66 11.49 -9.01
C GLY A 447 17.36 10.13 -9.15
N GLN A 448 17.16 9.46 -10.29
CA GLN A 448 17.71 8.14 -10.59
C GLN A 448 18.99 8.22 -11.42
N ASP A 449 20.06 7.58 -10.96
CA ASP A 449 21.27 7.37 -11.77
C ASP A 449 21.19 6.04 -12.54
N PHE A 450 20.40 5.99 -13.61
CA PHE A 450 20.24 4.79 -14.44
C PHE A 450 21.54 4.31 -15.10
N THR A 451 22.62 5.07 -15.04
CA THR A 451 23.93 4.64 -15.58
C THR A 451 24.66 3.71 -14.61
N ARG A 452 24.35 3.78 -13.31
CA ARG A 452 24.96 2.99 -12.24
C ARG A 452 23.99 2.06 -11.52
N LEU A 453 22.68 2.32 -11.59
CA LEU A 453 21.68 1.40 -11.03
C LEU A 453 21.79 0.03 -11.72
N GLN A 454 21.72 -1.03 -10.92
CA GLN A 454 21.81 -2.40 -11.40
C GLN A 454 20.52 -3.16 -11.08
N PHE A 455 20.03 -3.91 -12.07
CA PHE A 455 18.86 -4.78 -11.95
C PHE A 455 19.24 -6.24 -12.27
N PRO A 456 18.65 -7.24 -11.61
CA PRO A 456 17.69 -7.08 -10.51
C PRO A 456 18.35 -6.52 -9.26
N ALA A 457 17.60 -5.70 -8.50
CA ALA A 457 17.98 -5.23 -7.18
C ALA A 457 17.03 -5.82 -6.14
N THR A 458 17.51 -6.02 -4.91
CA THR A 458 16.72 -6.70 -3.88
C THR A 458 16.78 -5.97 -2.56
N PHE A 459 15.62 -5.77 -1.97
CA PHE A 459 15.43 -5.30 -0.60
C PHE A 459 15.20 -6.52 0.29
N TYR A 460 16.00 -6.66 1.35
CA TYR A 460 15.93 -7.78 2.28
C TYR A 460 15.46 -7.32 3.64
N VAL A 461 14.51 -8.05 4.24
CA VAL A 461 14.07 -7.85 5.61
C VAL A 461 14.33 -9.14 6.38
N GLU A 462 15.15 -9.06 7.42
CA GLU A 462 15.51 -10.19 8.28
C GLU A 462 14.36 -10.51 9.22
N TYR A 463 13.82 -9.48 9.87
CA TYR A 463 12.64 -9.62 10.73
C TYR A 463 11.89 -8.29 10.85
N ILE A 464 10.64 -8.41 11.30
CA ILE A 464 9.84 -7.31 11.83
C ILE A 464 9.24 -7.73 13.17
N ARG A 465 9.31 -6.84 14.18
CA ARG A 465 8.83 -7.09 15.53
C ARG A 465 8.04 -5.89 16.03
N VAL A 466 6.93 -6.14 16.70
CA VAL A 466 6.08 -5.11 17.32
C VAL A 466 5.98 -5.39 18.80
N TYR A 467 6.27 -4.36 19.59
CA TYR A 467 6.23 -4.40 21.04
C TYR A 467 5.22 -3.39 21.55
N GLN A 468 4.52 -3.72 22.63
CA GLN A 468 3.64 -2.78 23.33
C GLN A 468 4.01 -2.69 24.80
N ARG A 469 3.77 -1.51 25.40
CA ARG A 469 3.96 -1.38 26.86
C ARG A 469 3.24 -2.50 27.59
N THR A 470 3.88 -3.12 28.57
CA THR A 470 3.29 -4.22 29.37
C THR A 470 1.94 -3.82 29.99
N SER A 471 1.71 -2.52 30.22
CA SER A 471 0.44 -2.02 30.74
C SER A 471 -0.75 -2.14 29.76
N VAL A 472 -0.49 -2.27 28.47
CA VAL A 472 -1.52 -2.39 27.41
C VAL A 472 -1.35 -3.65 26.58
N SER A 473 -0.25 -4.37 26.73
CA SER A 473 0.02 -5.65 26.08
C SER A 473 -1.08 -6.66 26.39
N GLY A 474 -1.52 -7.39 25.34
CA GLY A 474 -2.64 -8.35 25.45
C GLY A 474 -4.03 -7.72 25.55
N ASN A 475 -4.14 -6.39 25.52
CA ASN A 475 -5.43 -5.73 25.44
C ASN A 475 -5.90 -5.65 23.96
N PRO A 476 -7.04 -6.28 23.60
CA PRO A 476 -7.54 -6.31 22.23
C PRO A 476 -7.84 -4.91 21.66
N ASP A 477 -8.09 -3.90 22.50
CA ASP A 477 -8.27 -2.53 22.03
C ASP A 477 -6.98 -1.90 21.48
N TYR A 478 -5.81 -2.47 21.80
CA TYR A 478 -4.52 -2.01 21.31
C TYR A 478 -3.90 -2.93 20.24
N GLN A 479 -4.45 -4.14 20.07
CA GLN A 479 -3.96 -5.16 19.11
C GLN A 479 -5.04 -5.56 18.11
N SER A 480 -5.87 -4.62 17.69
CA SER A 480 -6.99 -4.86 16.78
C SER A 480 -6.96 -3.89 15.61
N CYS A 481 -7.36 -4.35 14.42
CA CYS A 481 -7.70 -3.45 13.32
C CYS A 481 -9.07 -2.77 13.55
N ASP A 482 -9.90 -3.27 14.48
CA ASP A 482 -11.25 -2.77 14.78
C ASP A 482 -11.45 -2.54 16.28
N PRO A 483 -10.62 -1.71 16.96
CA PRO A 483 -10.79 -1.44 18.37
C PRO A 483 -12.08 -0.66 18.65
N ALA A 484 -12.68 -0.87 19.83
CA ALA A 484 -13.97 -0.25 20.17
C ALA A 484 -13.93 1.30 20.14
N ALA A 485 -12.78 1.89 20.52
CA ALA A 485 -12.58 3.34 20.50
C ALA A 485 -12.37 3.91 19.09
N HIS A 486 -11.87 3.09 18.15
CA HIS A 486 -11.56 3.48 16.77
C HIS A 486 -12.00 2.40 15.78
N PRO A 487 -13.31 2.09 15.68
CA PRO A 487 -13.81 1.02 14.81
C PRO A 487 -13.56 1.31 13.33
N THR A 488 -13.27 0.27 12.55
CA THR A 488 -12.98 0.36 11.12
C THR A 488 -13.73 -0.67 10.28
N LEU A 489 -13.98 -1.87 10.82
CA LEU A 489 -14.41 -3.05 10.06
C LEU A 489 -15.74 -2.83 9.33
N ASN A 490 -16.75 -2.31 10.02
CA ASN A 490 -18.06 -2.08 9.41
C ASN A 490 -17.99 -1.01 8.32
N TYR A 491 -17.19 0.03 8.53
CA TYR A 491 -16.99 1.09 7.53
C TYR A 491 -16.28 0.56 6.29
N ILE A 492 -15.19 -0.18 6.45
CA ILE A 492 -14.46 -0.80 5.35
C ILE A 492 -15.37 -1.75 4.57
N ASN A 493 -16.12 -2.63 5.27
CA ASN A 493 -17.00 -3.61 4.64
C ASN A 493 -18.16 -2.96 3.87
N SER A 494 -18.67 -1.83 4.31
CA SER A 494 -19.72 -1.08 3.60
C SER A 494 -19.20 -0.31 2.39
N HIS A 495 -17.87 -0.13 2.28
CA HIS A 495 -17.21 0.64 1.21
C HIS A 495 -16.16 -0.17 0.44
N LEU A 496 -16.33 -1.47 0.31
CA LEU A 496 -15.33 -2.39 -0.30
C LEU A 496 -14.86 -1.93 -1.68
N ASN A 497 -15.70 -1.25 -2.47
CA ASN A 497 -15.31 -0.76 -3.79
C ASN A 497 -14.11 0.22 -3.71
N ALA A 498 -14.10 1.10 -2.70
CA ALA A 498 -12.99 2.03 -2.47
C ALA A 498 -11.72 1.33 -1.97
N TYR A 499 -11.86 0.23 -1.22
CA TYR A 499 -10.74 -0.47 -0.59
C TYR A 499 -10.16 -1.62 -1.42
N MET A 500 -10.89 -2.10 -2.45
CA MET A 500 -10.49 -3.29 -3.22
C MET A 500 -10.23 -2.99 -4.70
N ASN A 501 -10.48 -1.76 -5.16
CA ASN A 501 -10.25 -1.38 -6.55
C ASN A 501 -9.21 -0.24 -6.63
N PRO A 502 -7.94 -0.53 -6.95
CA PRO A 502 -6.87 0.47 -7.00
C PRO A 502 -7.04 1.48 -8.16
N ASN A 503 -7.91 1.19 -9.13
CA ASN A 503 -8.18 2.12 -10.25
C ASN A 503 -9.12 3.27 -9.85
N LEU A 504 -9.77 3.19 -8.69
CA LEU A 504 -10.62 4.25 -8.17
C LEU A 504 -9.78 5.17 -7.29
N THR A 505 -9.63 6.41 -7.72
CA THR A 505 -8.74 7.37 -7.08
C THR A 505 -9.45 8.37 -6.17
N THR A 506 -10.78 8.45 -6.28
CA THR A 506 -11.61 9.34 -5.47
C THR A 506 -12.81 8.60 -4.90
N TRP A 507 -13.35 9.13 -3.79
CA TRP A 507 -14.52 8.59 -3.11
C TRP A 507 -15.77 8.60 -4.00
N ASP A 508 -15.92 9.68 -4.78
CA ASP A 508 -17.01 9.82 -5.77
C ASP A 508 -16.87 8.78 -6.91
N ALA A 509 -15.65 8.56 -7.41
CA ALA A 509 -15.40 7.52 -8.42
C ALA A 509 -15.73 6.11 -7.91
N ALA A 510 -15.62 5.88 -6.60
CA ALA A 510 -16.02 4.63 -5.96
C ALA A 510 -17.55 4.51 -5.76
N GLY A 511 -18.31 5.55 -6.08
CA GLY A 511 -19.77 5.59 -5.99
C GLY A 511 -20.30 6.10 -4.65
N TYR A 512 -19.48 6.77 -3.86
CA TYR A 512 -19.84 7.26 -2.53
C TYR A 512 -19.84 8.80 -2.47
N THR A 513 -20.52 9.34 -1.49
CA THR A 513 -20.61 10.79 -1.25
C THR A 513 -19.91 11.15 0.05
N PHE A 514 -19.17 12.25 0.07
CA PHE A 514 -18.58 12.77 1.31
C PHE A 514 -19.67 13.07 2.34
N PRO A 515 -19.49 12.69 3.62
CA PRO A 515 -20.32 13.14 4.72
C PRO A 515 -20.31 14.67 4.79
N ARG A 516 -21.48 15.26 5.16
CA ARG A 516 -21.56 16.72 5.31
C ARG A 516 -20.84 17.15 6.59
N ASN A 517 -20.10 18.25 6.49
CA ASN A 517 -19.47 18.92 7.62
C ASN A 517 -20.40 20.00 8.16
N SER A 518 -20.77 19.91 9.44
CA SER A 518 -21.73 20.81 10.08
C SER A 518 -21.29 22.28 10.08
N GLN A 519 -19.99 22.54 10.17
CA GLN A 519 -19.42 23.89 10.17
C GLN A 519 -19.30 24.46 8.74
N PHE A 520 -18.98 23.62 7.76
CA PHE A 520 -18.75 24.03 6.37
C PHE A 520 -20.02 23.97 5.51
N ASP A 521 -20.78 22.88 5.60
CA ASP A 521 -21.98 22.63 4.78
C ASP A 521 -23.27 22.95 5.49
N GLY A 522 -23.23 23.00 6.81
CA GLY A 522 -24.41 23.05 7.67
C GLY A 522 -25.15 21.70 7.74
N CYS A 523 -25.89 21.46 8.77
CA CYS A 523 -26.80 20.32 8.93
C CYS A 523 -28.26 20.83 8.86
#